data_988693a5c4f15aa9517a24eae797717c
#
_entry.id   988693a5c4f15aa9517a24eae797717c
#
_cell.length_a   1.000
_cell.length_b   1.000
_cell.length_c   1.000
_cell.angle_alpha   90.00
_cell.angle_beta   90.00
_cell.angle_gamma   90.00
#
_symmetry.space_group_name_H-M   'P 1'
#
loop_
_entity.id
_entity.type
_entity.pdbx_description
1 polymer ?
#
loop_
_entity_poly.entity_id
_entity_poly.type
_entity_poly.pdbx_seq_one_letter_code
_entity_poly.pdbx_strand_id
1 'polypeptide(L)'
;EIRQFGVQEAIDDYHRKNPDQERITEDQVSQYYTEDEIVSLGTQVAWNKVWRNFCISDTYEPGSTQKIFTIAAGMEEGVLNGNESFFCDGVQMVGGWPIQCVKRSGHGNLTVTETLMQSCNDAIMQMAAMIGSERFVKYQEIFGFGAKTGIDLPGEADTSTLVYHADNMGAADLATNAFGQNYNCTMIQMAAAYCSVINGGSYYE
;
A
#
# COMPACT_ATOMS: atom_id res chain seq x y z
N GLU A 1 26.71 -16.62 4.45
CA GLU A 1 25.42 -16.03 4.05
C GLU A 1 24.72 -16.84 2.95
N ILE A 2 25.36 -17.10 1.78
CA ILE A 2 24.76 -17.86 0.66
C ILE A 2 24.22 -19.23 1.14
N ARG A 3 25.03 -19.97 1.90
CA ARG A 3 24.60 -21.27 2.45
C ARG A 3 23.41 -21.14 3.40
N GLN A 4 23.34 -20.08 4.20
CA GLN A 4 22.23 -19.83 5.11
C GLN A 4 20.93 -19.52 4.34
N PHE A 5 21.01 -18.73 3.26
CA PHE A 5 19.89 -18.52 2.36
C PHE A 5 19.45 -19.83 1.71
N GLY A 6 20.41 -20.68 1.31
CA GLY A 6 20.13 -21.98 0.70
C GLY A 6 19.42 -22.95 1.64
N VAL A 7 19.79 -23.00 2.91
CA VAL A 7 19.12 -23.82 3.92
C VAL A 7 17.67 -23.40 4.10
N GLN A 8 17.43 -22.09 4.22
CA GLN A 8 16.05 -21.59 4.37
C GLN A 8 15.21 -21.86 3.11
N GLU A 9 15.76 -21.62 1.92
CA GLU A 9 15.08 -21.88 0.66
C GLU A 9 14.81 -23.37 0.44
N ALA A 10 15.72 -24.25 0.86
CA ALA A 10 15.53 -25.69 0.80
C ALA A 10 14.36 -26.17 1.69
N ILE A 11 14.19 -25.59 2.87
CA ILE A 11 13.04 -25.85 3.75
C ILE A 11 11.74 -25.44 3.04
N ASP A 12 11.72 -24.25 2.47
CA ASP A 12 10.54 -23.71 1.78
C ASP A 12 10.24 -24.50 0.49
N ASP A 13 11.26 -24.90 -0.26
CA ASP A 13 11.14 -25.74 -1.45
C ASP A 13 10.60 -27.15 -1.13
N TYR A 14 11.11 -27.75 -0.04
CA TYR A 14 10.59 -29.03 0.44
C TYR A 14 9.10 -28.95 0.76
N HIS A 15 8.68 -27.93 1.49
CA HIS A 15 7.28 -27.73 1.86
C HIS A 15 6.39 -27.46 0.64
N ARG A 16 6.85 -26.66 -0.33
CA ARG A 16 6.13 -26.47 -1.61
C ARG A 16 5.90 -27.77 -2.38
N LYS A 17 6.90 -28.65 -2.35
CA LYS A 17 6.81 -29.97 -3.02
C LYS A 17 6.01 -31.00 -2.24
N ASN A 18 5.90 -30.84 -0.93
CA ASN A 18 5.25 -31.77 -0.01
C ASN A 18 4.30 -31.04 0.94
N PRO A 19 3.21 -30.42 0.44
CA PRO A 19 2.36 -29.54 1.25
C PRO A 19 1.63 -30.26 2.40
N ASP A 20 1.42 -31.58 2.27
CA ASP A 20 0.73 -32.41 3.27
C ASP A 20 1.69 -33.00 4.32
N GLN A 21 2.97 -32.75 4.20
CA GLN A 21 3.98 -33.24 5.16
C GLN A 21 4.38 -32.14 6.15
N GLU A 22 4.87 -32.58 7.33
CA GLU A 22 5.44 -31.66 8.31
C GLU A 22 6.66 -30.93 7.72
N ARG A 23 6.78 -29.64 8.05
CA ARG A 23 7.89 -28.82 7.59
C ARG A 23 9.20 -29.30 8.19
N ILE A 24 10.21 -29.55 7.35
CA ILE A 24 11.54 -29.99 7.83
C ILE A 24 12.25 -28.85 8.57
N THR A 25 13.13 -29.23 9.48
CA THR A 25 14.00 -28.32 10.24
C THR A 25 15.38 -28.17 9.59
N GLU A 26 16.16 -27.16 9.99
CA GLU A 26 17.49 -26.89 9.42
C GLU A 26 18.45 -28.09 9.48
N ASP A 27 18.42 -28.85 10.59
CA ASP A 27 19.24 -30.04 10.79
C ASP A 27 18.79 -31.24 9.94
N GLN A 28 17.60 -31.23 9.42
CA GLN A 28 17.06 -32.26 8.53
C GLN A 28 17.32 -31.97 7.04
N VAL A 29 17.67 -30.73 6.67
CA VAL A 29 17.85 -30.33 5.26
C VAL A 29 18.83 -31.25 4.53
N SER A 30 19.96 -31.62 5.16
CA SER A 30 20.96 -32.51 4.56
C SER A 30 20.49 -33.94 4.28
N GLN A 31 19.32 -34.34 4.75
CA GLN A 31 18.70 -35.65 4.43
C GLN A 31 17.99 -35.63 3.07
N TYR A 32 17.61 -34.44 2.57
CA TYR A 32 16.80 -34.24 1.38
C TYR A 32 17.52 -33.47 0.27
N TYR A 33 18.54 -32.65 0.62
CA TYR A 33 19.31 -31.82 -0.31
C TYR A 33 20.80 -32.01 -0.10
N THR A 34 21.54 -32.10 -1.20
CA THR A 34 23.01 -32.10 -1.20
C THR A 34 23.53 -30.69 -0.90
N GLU A 35 24.81 -30.59 -0.47
CA GLU A 35 25.43 -29.29 -0.23
C GLU A 35 25.45 -28.40 -1.49
N ASP A 36 25.67 -28.99 -2.68
CA ASP A 36 25.67 -28.26 -3.96
C ASP A 36 24.27 -27.69 -4.28
N GLU A 37 23.21 -28.44 -4.01
CA GLU A 37 21.83 -27.97 -4.17
C GLU A 37 21.51 -26.82 -3.21
N ILE A 38 21.93 -26.94 -1.93
CA ILE A 38 21.76 -25.89 -0.93
C ILE A 38 22.50 -24.61 -1.38
N VAL A 39 23.74 -24.71 -1.83
CA VAL A 39 24.51 -23.57 -2.31
C VAL A 39 23.89 -22.97 -3.57
N SER A 40 23.39 -23.82 -4.48
CA SER A 40 22.70 -23.36 -5.69
C SER A 40 21.42 -22.56 -5.36
N LEU A 41 20.57 -23.08 -4.49
CA LEU A 41 19.37 -22.40 -4.00
C LEU A 41 19.72 -21.07 -3.33
N GLY A 42 20.72 -21.06 -2.45
CA GLY A 42 21.17 -19.84 -1.78
C GLY A 42 21.74 -18.79 -2.74
N THR A 43 22.41 -19.23 -3.80
CA THR A 43 22.93 -18.36 -4.86
C THR A 43 21.77 -17.70 -5.64
N GLN A 44 20.73 -18.46 -5.98
CA GLN A 44 19.54 -17.92 -6.63
C GLN A 44 18.83 -16.87 -5.75
N VAL A 45 18.68 -17.15 -4.44
CA VAL A 45 18.11 -16.18 -3.49
C VAL A 45 18.96 -14.91 -3.43
N ALA A 46 20.30 -15.05 -3.37
CA ALA A 46 21.22 -13.92 -3.33
C ALA A 46 21.13 -13.08 -4.60
N TRP A 47 21.09 -13.71 -5.78
CA TRP A 47 20.91 -12.98 -7.05
C TRP A 47 19.58 -12.26 -7.11
N ASN A 48 18.46 -12.91 -6.73
CA ASN A 48 17.16 -12.28 -6.68
C ASN A 48 17.15 -11.05 -5.77
N LYS A 49 17.85 -11.08 -4.63
CA LYS A 49 17.99 -9.92 -3.74
C LYS A 49 18.78 -8.77 -4.36
N VAL A 50 19.85 -9.07 -5.11
CA VAL A 50 20.70 -8.05 -5.76
C VAL A 50 20.01 -7.43 -6.98
N TRP A 51 19.28 -8.24 -7.76
CA TRP A 51 18.63 -7.80 -8.99
C TRP A 51 17.20 -7.32 -8.80
N ARG A 52 16.63 -7.53 -7.62
CA ARG A 52 15.28 -7.07 -7.32
C ARG A 52 15.22 -5.55 -7.36
N ASN A 53 14.38 -5.02 -8.25
CA ASN A 53 14.08 -3.61 -8.29
C ASN A 53 12.98 -3.29 -7.27
N PHE A 54 13.36 -2.79 -6.09
CA PHE A 54 12.42 -2.50 -5.00
C PHE A 54 11.34 -1.47 -5.39
N CYS A 55 11.61 -0.59 -6.35
CA CYS A 55 10.63 0.41 -6.80
C CYS A 55 9.37 -0.22 -7.43
N ILE A 56 9.52 -1.42 -8.01
CA ILE A 56 8.43 -2.12 -8.71
C ILE A 56 8.01 -3.42 -8.01
N SER A 57 8.91 -4.01 -7.20
CA SER A 57 8.69 -5.33 -6.60
C SER A 57 8.27 -5.29 -5.13
N ASP A 58 8.56 -4.17 -4.42
CA ASP A 58 8.21 -4.02 -3.02
C ASP A 58 6.97 -3.14 -2.86
N THR A 59 6.15 -3.51 -1.89
CA THR A 59 4.91 -2.79 -1.57
C THR A 59 5.01 -2.16 -0.19
N TYR A 60 4.36 -1.04 -0.01
CA TYR A 60 4.36 -0.30 1.25
C TYR A 60 3.06 0.48 1.43
N GLU A 61 2.74 0.84 2.64
CA GLU A 61 1.67 1.78 2.94
C GLU A 61 2.13 3.21 2.58
N PRO A 62 1.46 3.92 1.65
CA PRO A 62 1.95 5.21 1.15
C PRO A 62 1.92 6.34 2.19
N GLY A 63 1.12 6.17 3.25
CA GLY A 63 0.99 7.20 4.27
C GLY A 63 0.47 8.53 3.71
N SER A 64 0.95 9.63 4.24
CA SER A 64 0.43 10.97 3.91
C SER A 64 0.55 11.39 2.45
N THR A 65 1.32 10.68 1.63
CA THR A 65 1.36 10.93 0.19
C THR A 65 0.04 10.59 -0.52
N GLN A 66 -0.79 9.72 0.09
CA GLN A 66 -2.15 9.42 -0.38
C GLN A 66 -3.10 10.62 -0.34
N LYS A 67 -2.92 11.56 0.57
CA LYS A 67 -3.90 12.63 0.86
C LYS A 67 -4.27 13.50 -0.33
N ILE A 68 -3.32 13.71 -1.25
CA ILE A 68 -3.58 14.48 -2.46
C ILE A 68 -4.62 13.80 -3.35
N PHE A 69 -4.60 12.47 -3.45
CA PHE A 69 -5.57 11.71 -4.25
C PHE A 69 -6.95 11.71 -3.60
N THR A 70 -7.03 11.67 -2.27
CA THR A 70 -8.29 11.82 -1.53
C THR A 70 -8.92 13.18 -1.79
N ILE A 71 -8.14 14.26 -1.72
CA ILE A 71 -8.63 15.61 -2.00
C ILE A 71 -9.03 15.74 -3.48
N ALA A 72 -8.21 15.24 -4.41
CA ALA A 72 -8.51 15.27 -5.84
C ALA A 72 -9.82 14.54 -6.16
N ALA A 73 -10.03 13.35 -5.60
CA ALA A 73 -11.28 12.60 -5.74
C ALA A 73 -12.48 13.41 -5.23
N GLY A 74 -12.35 14.04 -4.06
CA GLY A 74 -13.42 14.87 -3.48
C GLY A 74 -13.75 16.11 -4.34
N MET A 75 -12.74 16.72 -4.94
CA MET A 75 -12.94 17.86 -5.86
C MET A 75 -13.59 17.43 -7.17
N GLU A 76 -13.14 16.33 -7.76
CA GLU A 76 -13.67 15.82 -9.02
C GLU A 76 -15.14 15.37 -8.88
N GLU A 77 -15.50 14.75 -7.75
CA GLU A 77 -16.89 14.38 -7.44
C GLU A 77 -17.75 15.60 -7.00
N GLY A 78 -17.15 16.77 -6.89
CA GLY A 78 -17.87 18.01 -6.51
C GLY A 78 -18.34 18.02 -5.04
N VAL A 79 -17.86 17.11 -4.20
CA VAL A 79 -18.14 17.10 -2.74
C VAL A 79 -17.20 18.04 -1.98
N LEU A 80 -16.09 18.41 -2.60
CA LEU A 80 -15.18 19.45 -2.13
C LEU A 80 -15.03 20.53 -3.23
N ASN A 81 -15.01 21.79 -2.82
CA ASN A 81 -14.75 22.93 -3.71
C ASN A 81 -13.54 23.78 -3.28
N GLY A 82 -12.84 23.35 -2.20
CA GLY A 82 -11.64 23.99 -1.66
C GLY A 82 -11.92 25.07 -0.60
N ASN A 83 -13.19 25.44 -0.35
CA ASN A 83 -13.57 26.44 0.64
C ASN A 83 -14.08 25.85 1.95
N GLU A 84 -14.17 24.52 2.05
CA GLU A 84 -14.62 23.83 3.25
C GLU A 84 -13.62 24.02 4.39
N SER A 85 -14.16 23.95 5.60
CA SER A 85 -13.39 23.96 6.84
C SER A 85 -13.72 22.72 7.67
N PHE A 86 -12.70 22.11 8.24
CA PHE A 86 -12.78 20.88 9.02
C PHE A 86 -12.21 21.12 10.41
N PHE A 87 -12.86 20.59 11.43
CA PHE A 87 -12.37 20.70 12.80
C PHE A 87 -11.65 19.43 13.22
N CYS A 88 -10.43 19.58 13.71
CA CYS A 88 -9.61 18.49 14.22
C CYS A 88 -9.39 18.65 15.72
N ASP A 89 -9.95 17.74 16.51
CA ASP A 89 -9.71 17.65 17.97
C ASP A 89 -8.62 16.61 18.33
N GLY A 90 -8.08 15.92 17.31
CA GLY A 90 -6.98 14.96 17.47
C GLY A 90 -7.44 13.49 17.40
N VAL A 91 -8.74 13.19 17.37
CA VAL A 91 -9.27 11.84 17.26
C VAL A 91 -10.62 11.82 16.56
N GLN A 92 -10.83 10.87 15.65
CA GLN A 92 -12.14 10.61 15.06
C GLN A 92 -12.66 9.23 15.48
N MET A 93 -13.91 9.15 15.88
CA MET A 93 -14.60 7.87 16.13
C MET A 93 -15.21 7.38 14.82
N VAL A 94 -14.61 6.36 14.21
CA VAL A 94 -15.07 5.81 12.94
C VAL A 94 -15.36 4.33 13.07
N GLY A 95 -16.59 3.91 12.78
CA GLY A 95 -17.00 2.50 12.87
C GLY A 95 -16.83 1.89 14.28
N GLY A 96 -16.85 2.72 15.33
CA GLY A 96 -16.62 2.30 16.71
C GLY A 96 -15.15 2.32 17.15
N TRP A 97 -14.22 2.70 16.25
CA TRP A 97 -12.78 2.76 16.54
C TRP A 97 -12.27 4.20 16.66
N PRO A 98 -11.45 4.51 17.69
CA PRO A 98 -10.80 5.81 17.81
C PRO A 98 -9.57 5.86 16.90
N ILE A 99 -9.65 6.60 15.80
CA ILE A 99 -8.52 6.80 14.87
C ILE A 99 -7.91 8.17 15.17
N GLN A 100 -6.62 8.18 15.45
CA GLN A 100 -5.93 9.34 15.98
C GLN A 100 -5.23 10.15 14.89
N CYS A 101 -5.30 11.47 15.01
CA CYS A 101 -4.47 12.36 14.23
C CYS A 101 -3.01 12.34 14.72
N VAL A 102 -2.06 12.70 13.84
CA VAL A 102 -0.63 12.87 14.20
C VAL A 102 -0.45 13.87 15.32
N LYS A 103 -1.24 14.94 15.32
CA LYS A 103 -1.30 15.93 16.42
C LYS A 103 -2.43 15.56 17.38
N ARG A 104 -2.08 14.87 18.46
CA ARG A 104 -3.03 14.35 19.46
C ARG A 104 -3.88 15.43 20.16
N SER A 105 -3.36 16.66 20.25
CA SER A 105 -4.08 17.80 20.81
C SER A 105 -5.02 18.50 19.82
N GLY A 106 -5.14 17.95 18.60
CA GLY A 106 -5.90 18.55 17.53
C GLY A 106 -5.21 19.74 16.85
N HIS A 107 -5.62 20.01 15.62
CA HIS A 107 -5.17 21.18 14.85
C HIS A 107 -6.14 22.36 14.95
N GLY A 108 -7.35 22.15 15.47
CA GLY A 108 -8.43 23.13 15.42
C GLY A 108 -9.11 23.17 14.05
N ASN A 109 -9.61 24.33 13.66
CA ASN A 109 -10.21 24.53 12.34
C ASN A 109 -9.14 24.63 11.25
N LEU A 110 -9.32 23.89 10.18
CA LEU A 110 -8.44 23.84 9.02
C LEU A 110 -9.26 23.96 7.73
N THR A 111 -8.80 24.77 6.81
CA THR A 111 -9.24 24.72 5.41
C THR A 111 -8.70 23.47 4.71
N VAL A 112 -9.18 23.16 3.50
CA VAL A 112 -8.63 22.06 2.67
C VAL A 112 -7.12 22.23 2.48
N THR A 113 -6.68 23.44 2.16
CA THR A 113 -5.25 23.76 1.98
C THR A 113 -4.44 23.56 3.27
N GLU A 114 -4.92 24.06 4.38
CA GLU A 114 -4.24 23.89 5.68
C GLU A 114 -4.23 22.43 6.13
N THR A 115 -5.27 21.64 5.78
CA THR A 115 -5.31 20.21 6.02
C THR A 115 -4.14 19.51 5.35
N LEU A 116 -3.85 19.84 4.09
CA LEU A 116 -2.70 19.28 3.37
C LEU A 116 -1.38 19.80 3.94
N MET A 117 -1.26 21.09 4.21
CA MET A 117 -0.05 21.71 4.81
C MET A 117 0.32 21.11 6.17
N GLN A 118 -0.68 20.86 7.03
CA GLN A 118 -0.50 20.30 8.36
C GLN A 118 -0.52 18.75 8.37
N SER A 119 -0.76 18.15 7.21
CA SER A 119 -0.92 16.70 7.08
C SER A 119 -1.93 16.11 8.08
N CYS A 120 -3.06 16.77 8.26
CA CYS A 120 -4.07 16.40 9.25
C CYS A 120 -4.82 15.12 8.83
N ASN A 121 -4.68 14.03 9.59
CA ASN A 121 -5.42 12.79 9.32
C ASN A 121 -6.92 12.95 9.59
N ASP A 122 -7.27 13.66 10.65
CA ASP A 122 -8.63 13.88 11.09
C ASP A 122 -9.48 14.55 9.99
N ALA A 123 -9.03 15.71 9.50
CA ALA A 123 -9.73 16.41 8.41
C ALA A 123 -9.83 15.57 7.12
N ILE A 124 -8.80 14.79 6.79
CA ILE A 124 -8.83 13.88 5.63
C ILE A 124 -9.87 12.77 5.83
N MET A 125 -10.02 12.21 7.04
CA MET A 125 -11.08 11.23 7.32
C MET A 125 -12.47 11.83 7.14
N GLN A 126 -12.68 13.08 7.55
CA GLN A 126 -13.95 13.80 7.35
C GLN A 126 -14.23 14.00 5.85
N MET A 127 -13.23 14.38 5.06
CA MET A 127 -13.34 14.49 3.60
C MET A 127 -13.68 13.15 2.94
N ALA A 128 -13.01 12.07 3.35
CA ALA A 128 -13.27 10.73 2.83
C ALA A 128 -14.69 10.25 3.16
N ALA A 129 -15.22 10.57 4.34
CA ALA A 129 -16.61 10.29 4.69
C ALA A 129 -17.61 11.02 3.78
N MET A 130 -17.29 12.22 3.30
CA MET A 130 -18.11 12.94 2.30
C MET A 130 -18.05 12.27 0.92
N ILE A 131 -16.91 11.71 0.54
CA ILE A 131 -16.72 11.00 -0.73
C ILE A 131 -17.49 9.68 -0.71
N GLY A 132 -17.35 8.90 0.36
CA GLY A 132 -17.90 7.56 0.52
C GLY A 132 -17.06 6.46 -0.12
N SER A 133 -17.22 5.21 0.37
CA SER A 133 -16.37 4.07 0.00
C SER A 133 -16.39 3.77 -1.50
N GLU A 134 -17.57 3.74 -2.12
CA GLU A 134 -17.72 3.39 -3.54
C GLU A 134 -16.94 4.35 -4.46
N ARG A 135 -17.09 5.67 -4.25
CA ARG A 135 -16.37 6.67 -5.04
C ARG A 135 -14.89 6.67 -4.73
N PHE A 136 -14.52 6.49 -3.46
CA PHE A 136 -13.12 6.45 -3.06
C PHE A 136 -12.38 5.29 -3.76
N VAL A 137 -12.95 4.08 -3.76
CA VAL A 137 -12.38 2.92 -4.47
C VAL A 137 -12.28 3.19 -5.98
N LYS A 138 -13.34 3.74 -6.59
CA LYS A 138 -13.31 4.13 -8.01
C LYS A 138 -12.10 5.03 -8.34
N TYR A 139 -11.79 6.01 -7.48
CA TYR A 139 -10.63 6.88 -7.70
C TYR A 139 -9.30 6.20 -7.40
N GLN A 140 -9.23 5.28 -6.43
CA GLN A 140 -8.03 4.44 -6.27
C GLN A 140 -7.73 3.67 -7.57
N GLU A 141 -8.73 3.08 -8.20
CA GLU A 141 -8.58 2.38 -9.48
C GLU A 141 -8.18 3.34 -10.62
N ILE A 142 -8.80 4.53 -10.72
CA ILE A 142 -8.45 5.55 -11.73
C ILE A 142 -6.99 6.00 -11.59
N PHE A 143 -6.48 6.12 -10.37
CA PHE A 143 -5.07 6.45 -10.11
C PHE A 143 -4.12 5.25 -10.28
N GLY A 144 -4.63 4.06 -10.64
CA GLY A 144 -3.84 2.86 -10.93
C GLY A 144 -3.45 2.05 -9.70
N PHE A 145 -3.99 2.33 -8.51
CA PHE A 145 -3.74 1.51 -7.33
C PHE A 145 -4.46 0.16 -7.47
N GLY A 146 -3.77 -0.93 -7.12
CA GLY A 146 -4.29 -2.29 -7.25
C GLY A 146 -4.08 -2.92 -8.64
N ALA A 147 -3.56 -2.18 -9.62
CA ALA A 147 -3.25 -2.68 -10.95
C ALA A 147 -1.75 -2.56 -11.25
N LYS A 148 -1.24 -3.42 -12.12
CA LYS A 148 0.13 -3.26 -12.65
C LYS A 148 0.20 -2.02 -13.54
N THR A 149 1.34 -1.30 -13.47
CA THR A 149 1.57 -0.11 -14.30
C THR A 149 1.92 -0.44 -15.75
N GLY A 150 2.27 -1.71 -16.05
CA GLY A 150 2.71 -2.12 -17.38
C GLY A 150 4.16 -1.74 -17.68
N ILE A 151 4.95 -1.33 -16.69
CA ILE A 151 6.37 -1.01 -16.89
C ILE A 151 7.11 -2.18 -17.53
N ASP A 152 7.90 -1.89 -18.57
CA ASP A 152 8.70 -2.90 -19.31
C ASP A 152 9.92 -3.36 -18.51
N LEU A 153 9.68 -3.85 -17.30
CA LEU A 153 10.68 -4.44 -16.41
C LEU A 153 10.11 -5.69 -15.72
N PRO A 154 10.93 -6.74 -15.53
CA PRO A 154 10.49 -7.95 -14.85
C PRO A 154 10.32 -7.72 -13.34
N GLY A 155 9.37 -8.43 -12.73
CA GLY A 155 9.21 -8.48 -11.28
C GLY A 155 8.30 -7.40 -10.70
N GLU A 156 7.45 -6.77 -11.51
CA GLU A 156 6.41 -5.87 -10.99
C GLU A 156 5.44 -6.64 -10.10
N ALA A 157 5.25 -6.14 -8.87
CA ALA A 157 4.36 -6.75 -7.90
C ALA A 157 2.90 -6.65 -8.33
N ASP A 158 2.14 -7.72 -8.06
CA ASP A 158 0.69 -7.70 -8.14
C ASP A 158 0.14 -7.18 -6.81
N THR A 159 -0.54 -6.04 -6.84
CA THR A 159 -1.13 -5.38 -5.67
C THR A 159 -2.65 -5.50 -5.61
N SER A 160 -3.26 -6.29 -6.50
CA SER A 160 -4.72 -6.41 -6.61
C SER A 160 -5.40 -6.90 -5.31
N THR A 161 -4.71 -7.75 -4.54
CA THR A 161 -5.19 -8.24 -3.24
C THR A 161 -4.78 -7.36 -2.05
N LEU A 162 -4.05 -6.28 -2.30
CA LEU A 162 -3.51 -5.37 -1.27
C LEU A 162 -4.27 -4.05 -1.19
N VAL A 163 -5.35 -3.92 -1.94
CA VAL A 163 -6.28 -2.78 -1.93
C VAL A 163 -7.68 -3.25 -1.57
N TYR A 164 -8.51 -2.34 -1.10
CA TYR A 164 -9.93 -2.61 -0.87
C TYR A 164 -10.75 -2.44 -2.14
N HIS A 165 -11.85 -3.17 -2.20
CA HIS A 165 -12.88 -3.03 -3.23
C HIS A 165 -14.17 -2.48 -2.62
N ALA A 166 -15.11 -2.01 -3.45
CA ALA A 166 -16.31 -1.35 -2.98
C ALA A 166 -17.21 -2.22 -2.08
N ASP A 167 -17.15 -3.54 -2.25
CA ASP A 167 -17.94 -4.53 -1.51
C ASP A 167 -17.35 -4.89 -0.13
N ASN A 168 -16.08 -4.56 0.11
CA ASN A 168 -15.39 -4.92 1.35
C ASN A 168 -14.80 -3.73 2.13
N MET A 169 -14.90 -2.49 1.62
CA MET A 169 -14.42 -1.29 2.30
C MET A 169 -15.41 -0.78 3.35
N GLY A 170 -15.14 -1.06 4.62
CA GLY A 170 -15.90 -0.50 5.74
C GLY A 170 -15.52 0.96 6.05
N ALA A 171 -16.24 1.59 6.99
CA ALA A 171 -16.01 2.99 7.35
C ALA A 171 -14.60 3.23 7.94
N ALA A 172 -14.09 2.31 8.75
CA ALA A 172 -12.75 2.42 9.33
C ALA A 172 -11.65 2.22 8.26
N ASP A 173 -11.89 1.32 7.30
CA ASP A 173 -10.99 1.08 6.18
C ASP A 173 -10.91 2.31 5.28
N LEU A 174 -12.03 2.91 4.92
CA LEU A 174 -12.09 4.17 4.19
C LEU A 174 -11.30 5.27 4.90
N ALA A 175 -11.50 5.42 6.21
CA ALA A 175 -10.83 6.45 6.99
C ALA A 175 -9.31 6.28 6.98
N THR A 176 -8.80 5.04 7.16
CA THR A 176 -7.35 4.76 7.16
C THR A 176 -6.74 4.83 5.77
N ASN A 177 -7.43 4.32 4.75
CA ASN A 177 -7.00 4.40 3.35
C ASN A 177 -6.89 5.86 2.89
N ALA A 178 -7.78 6.75 3.35
CA ALA A 178 -7.77 8.16 2.96
C ALA A 178 -6.48 8.90 3.28
N PHE A 179 -5.76 8.48 4.33
CA PHE A 179 -4.45 9.04 4.67
C PHE A 179 -3.29 8.06 4.41
N GLY A 180 -3.55 6.97 3.66
CA GLY A 180 -2.53 6.08 3.11
C GLY A 180 -2.07 4.96 4.02
N GLN A 181 -2.92 4.47 4.90
CA GLN A 181 -2.70 3.27 5.69
C GLN A 181 -3.72 2.18 5.37
N ASN A 182 -3.44 0.95 5.79
CA ASN A 182 -4.32 -0.20 5.62
C ASN A 182 -4.53 -0.62 4.14
N TYR A 183 -3.64 -0.23 3.24
CA TYR A 183 -3.48 -0.77 1.90
C TYR A 183 -2.03 -0.59 1.43
N ASN A 184 -1.60 -1.36 0.43
CA ASN A 184 -0.23 -1.26 -0.07
C ASN A 184 -0.20 -0.98 -1.58
N CYS A 185 0.78 -0.18 -1.98
CA CYS A 185 1.12 0.07 -3.38
C CYS A 185 2.63 -0.02 -3.59
N THR A 186 3.08 -0.08 -4.85
CA THR A 186 4.49 0.04 -5.20
C THR A 186 4.89 1.51 -5.38
N MET A 187 6.21 1.79 -5.36
CA MET A 187 6.70 3.15 -5.64
C MET A 187 6.37 3.60 -7.05
N ILE A 188 6.39 2.68 -8.04
CA ILE A 188 6.05 3.03 -9.42
C ILE A 188 4.57 3.38 -9.58
N GLN A 189 3.66 2.67 -8.93
CA GLN A 189 2.23 3.02 -8.91
C GLN A 189 2.03 4.42 -8.32
N MET A 190 2.68 4.71 -7.19
CA MET A 190 2.62 6.04 -6.57
C MET A 190 3.16 7.13 -7.50
N ALA A 191 4.28 6.89 -8.17
CA ALA A 191 4.88 7.84 -9.13
C ALA A 191 3.94 8.09 -10.32
N ALA A 192 3.35 7.04 -10.91
CA ALA A 192 2.40 7.16 -12.01
C ALA A 192 1.14 7.96 -11.60
N ALA A 193 0.60 7.67 -10.42
CA ALA A 193 -0.52 8.41 -9.85
C ALA A 193 -0.19 9.91 -9.66
N TYR A 194 0.99 10.24 -9.10
CA TYR A 194 1.44 11.64 -8.99
C TYR A 194 1.61 12.32 -10.34
N CYS A 195 2.17 11.60 -11.33
CA CYS A 195 2.29 12.14 -12.69
C CYS A 195 0.93 12.56 -13.24
N SER A 196 -0.14 11.81 -13.00
CA SER A 196 -1.48 12.18 -13.48
C SER A 196 -2.00 13.46 -12.83
N VAL A 197 -1.71 13.68 -11.55
CA VAL A 197 -2.12 14.92 -10.85
C VAL A 197 -1.39 16.15 -11.39
N ILE A 198 -0.07 16.05 -11.62
CA ILE A 198 0.74 17.22 -12.02
C ILE A 198 0.69 17.53 -13.52
N ASN A 199 0.23 16.60 -14.36
CA ASN A 199 0.14 16.79 -15.81
C ASN A 199 -1.25 17.26 -16.30
N GLY A 200 -2.15 17.60 -15.39
CA GLY A 200 -3.49 18.05 -15.70
C GLY A 200 -4.56 16.95 -15.75
N GLY A 201 -4.32 15.81 -15.12
CA GLY A 201 -5.32 14.76 -14.90
C GLY A 201 -5.28 13.60 -15.90
N SER A 202 -4.19 13.44 -16.65
CA SER A 202 -4.04 12.32 -17.60
C SER A 202 -3.17 11.22 -17.01
N TYR A 203 -3.72 10.01 -16.84
CA TYR A 203 -2.96 8.83 -16.48
C TYR A 203 -2.38 8.20 -17.75
N TYR A 204 -1.10 7.92 -17.76
CA TYR A 204 -0.38 7.23 -18.85
C TYR A 204 0.18 5.91 -18.33
N GLU A 205 -0.08 4.83 -19.07
CA GLU A 205 0.53 3.52 -18.90
C GLU A 205 1.98 3.49 -19.43
#